data_b990c93153448f90b752f087b30ea6f5
#
_entry.id   b990c93153448f90b752f087b30ea6f5
#
_cell.length_a   1.000
_cell.length_b   1.000
_cell.length_c   1.000
_cell.angle_alpha   90.00
_cell.angle_beta   90.00
_cell.angle_gamma   90.00
#
_symmetry.space_group_name_H-M   'P 1'
#
loop_
_entity.id
_entity.type
_entity.pdbx_description
1 polymer ?
#
loop_
_entity_poly.entity_id
_entity_poly.type
_entity_poly.pdbx_seq_one_letter_code
_entity_poly.pdbx_strand_id
1 'polypeptide(L)'
;AVPTNFINSRTNLPVLISPYIDGVKNISQYTSDFKREKSISIDSHFKEWEKIFTGIKGAVDIVAFQDGHVNYDQLLEFTKVNKELADKNNIESWINTETFDRDMPIKFMPIKWDKLKYKLDMASKAGIKEAITFEFSHFMSPQSSYIQANHLYNRYMDYLNKI
;
A
#
# COMPACT_ATOMS: atom_id res chain seq x y z
N ALA A 1 9.50 21.38 5.21
CA ALA A 1 8.57 20.76 4.27
C ALA A 1 7.95 21.87 3.43
N VAL A 2 7.97 21.75 2.10
CA VAL A 2 7.28 22.71 1.20
C VAL A 2 5.78 22.50 1.43
N PRO A 3 5.00 23.55 1.70
CA PRO A 3 3.56 23.40 1.86
C PRO A 3 2.95 22.82 0.59
N THR A 4 2.21 21.72 0.70
CA THR A 4 1.55 21.05 -0.43
C THR A 4 0.60 21.96 -1.19
N ASN A 5 0.00 22.94 -0.52
CA ASN A 5 -0.81 24.01 -1.14
C ASN A 5 -0.05 24.82 -2.21
N PHE A 6 1.28 24.89 -2.11
CA PHE A 6 2.09 25.59 -3.09
C PHE A 6 2.18 24.82 -4.42
N ILE A 7 2.14 23.50 -4.38
CA ILE A 7 2.17 22.65 -5.59
C ILE A 7 0.81 22.72 -6.29
N ASN A 8 -0.29 22.54 -5.59
CA ASN A 8 -1.65 22.60 -6.16
C ASN A 8 -1.97 23.98 -6.77
N SER A 9 -1.54 25.08 -6.14
CA SER A 9 -1.77 26.42 -6.65
C SER A 9 -1.06 26.72 -7.99
N ARG A 10 -0.03 25.94 -8.35
CA ARG A 10 0.76 26.16 -9.56
C ARG A 10 0.48 25.23 -10.72
N THR A 11 0.01 24.02 -10.45
CA THR A 11 -0.03 22.97 -11.48
C THR A 11 -1.43 22.47 -11.81
N ASN A 12 -2.43 22.72 -10.98
CA ASN A 12 -3.77 22.08 -11.03
C ASN A 12 -3.72 20.55 -11.14
N LEU A 13 -2.60 19.93 -10.77
CA LEU A 13 -2.43 18.48 -10.77
C LEU A 13 -2.78 17.92 -9.41
N PRO A 14 -3.40 16.74 -9.34
CA PRO A 14 -3.69 16.08 -8.07
C PRO A 14 -2.38 15.74 -7.33
N VAL A 15 -2.37 15.98 -6.02
CA VAL A 15 -1.27 15.60 -5.13
C VAL A 15 -1.54 14.22 -4.55
N LEU A 16 -0.67 13.27 -4.88
CA LEU A 16 -0.70 11.91 -4.36
C LEU A 16 0.44 11.70 -3.36
N ILE A 17 0.12 11.09 -2.21
CA ILE A 17 1.11 10.59 -1.27
C ILE A 17 0.97 9.06 -1.14
N SER A 18 2.08 8.38 -0.87
CA SER A 18 2.08 6.91 -0.74
C SER A 18 2.81 6.47 0.54
N PRO A 19 2.18 6.61 1.69
CA PRO A 19 2.74 6.18 2.97
C PRO A 19 2.54 4.68 3.19
N TYR A 20 3.36 4.09 4.07
CA TYR A 20 3.11 2.74 4.56
C TYR A 20 1.90 2.67 5.48
N ILE A 21 1.13 1.60 5.35
CA ILE A 21 0.21 1.19 6.41
C ILE A 21 1.07 0.71 7.58
N ASP A 22 0.98 1.39 8.68
CA ASP A 22 1.61 0.94 9.90
C ASP A 22 0.91 -0.30 10.44
N GLY A 23 1.64 -1.39 10.48
CA GLY A 23 1.17 -2.68 10.99
C GLY A 23 2.15 -3.30 11.96
N VAL A 24 1.91 -4.55 12.27
CA VAL A 24 2.62 -5.33 13.30
C VAL A 24 3.91 -5.95 12.80
N LYS A 25 4.28 -5.78 11.53
CA LYS A 25 5.49 -6.43 11.03
C LYS A 25 6.73 -6.03 11.83
N ASN A 26 7.42 -7.04 12.30
CA ASN A 26 8.73 -6.86 12.89
C ASN A 26 9.74 -6.50 11.81
N ILE A 27 9.89 -5.21 11.55
CA ILE A 27 10.80 -4.68 10.53
C ILE A 27 12.27 -4.98 10.86
N SER A 28 12.58 -5.39 12.09
CA SER A 28 13.94 -5.79 12.47
C SER A 28 14.48 -6.97 11.63
N GLN A 29 13.61 -7.72 10.98
CA GLN A 29 14.00 -8.76 10.02
C GLN A 29 14.57 -8.20 8.71
N TYR A 30 14.33 -6.93 8.41
CA TYR A 30 14.71 -6.31 7.14
C TYR A 30 15.91 -5.38 7.23
N THR A 31 16.06 -4.69 8.36
CA THR A 31 17.20 -3.80 8.62
C THR A 31 17.60 -3.91 10.07
N SER A 32 18.90 -4.03 10.35
CA SER A 32 19.44 -4.07 11.71
C SER A 32 19.12 -2.82 12.53
N ASP A 33 18.77 -1.73 11.85
CA ASP A 33 18.64 -0.40 12.44
C ASP A 33 17.19 0.02 12.70
N PHE A 34 16.22 -0.72 12.17
CA PHE A 34 14.81 -0.40 12.31
C PHE A 34 14.10 -1.48 13.13
N LYS A 35 14.07 -1.30 14.44
CA LYS A 35 13.38 -2.20 15.36
C LYS A 35 12.02 -1.63 15.72
N ARG A 36 10.97 -2.32 15.34
CA ARG A 36 9.63 -2.07 15.87
C ARG A 36 9.34 -3.14 16.92
N GLU A 37 9.44 -2.78 18.20
CA GLU A 37 9.32 -3.73 19.31
C GLU A 37 7.87 -4.10 19.65
N LYS A 38 6.92 -3.29 19.23
CA LYS A 38 5.49 -3.51 19.52
C LYS A 38 4.63 -3.29 18.29
N SER A 39 3.63 -4.15 18.15
CA SER A 39 2.52 -3.91 17.24
C SER A 39 1.74 -2.67 17.65
N ILE A 40 1.41 -1.84 16.67
CA ILE A 40 0.45 -0.77 16.89
C ILE A 40 -0.94 -1.39 16.94
N SER A 41 -1.72 -1.05 17.97
CA SER A 41 -3.13 -1.41 18.00
C SER A 41 -3.88 -0.62 16.93
N ILE A 42 -5.01 -1.16 16.47
CA ILE A 42 -5.87 -0.47 15.51
C ILE A 42 -6.32 0.90 16.02
N ASP A 43 -6.61 1.02 17.33
CA ASP A 43 -7.00 2.28 17.95
C ASP A 43 -5.88 3.32 17.96
N SER A 44 -4.63 2.88 18.21
CA SER A 44 -3.48 3.77 18.15
C SER A 44 -3.21 4.23 16.72
N HIS A 45 -3.31 3.32 15.77
CA HIS A 45 -3.20 3.62 14.35
C HIS A 45 -4.26 4.64 13.91
N PHE A 46 -5.54 4.42 14.27
CA PHE A 46 -6.62 5.35 14.00
C PHE A 46 -6.30 6.76 14.52
N LYS A 47 -5.93 6.89 15.79
CA LYS A 47 -5.65 8.18 16.43
C LYS A 47 -4.47 8.92 15.81
N GLU A 48 -3.42 8.20 15.42
CA GLU A 48 -2.26 8.79 14.76
C GLU A 48 -2.62 9.28 13.36
N TRP A 49 -3.29 8.45 12.57
CA TRP A 49 -3.69 8.79 11.21
C TRP A 49 -4.79 9.85 11.17
N GLU A 50 -5.71 9.90 12.12
CA GLU A 50 -6.71 10.98 12.19
C GLU A 50 -6.04 12.36 12.28
N LYS A 51 -4.96 12.49 13.07
CA LYS A 51 -4.19 13.73 13.14
C LYS A 51 -3.50 14.05 11.81
N ILE A 52 -2.92 13.05 11.16
CA ILE A 52 -2.24 13.21 9.86
C ILE A 52 -3.26 13.67 8.81
N PHE A 53 -4.38 12.95 8.67
CA PHE A 53 -5.41 13.30 7.68
C PHE A 53 -6.00 14.69 7.91
N THR A 54 -6.22 15.06 9.16
CA THR A 54 -6.67 16.42 9.51
C THR A 54 -5.64 17.48 9.08
N GLY A 55 -4.35 17.18 9.26
CA GLY A 55 -3.25 18.11 8.92
C GLY A 55 -2.99 18.23 7.42
N ILE A 56 -3.34 17.23 6.61
CA ILE A 56 -3.12 17.24 5.15
C ILE A 56 -4.40 17.54 4.36
N LYS A 57 -5.52 17.71 5.02
CA LYS A 57 -6.81 18.03 4.40
C LYS A 57 -6.72 19.27 3.52
N GLY A 58 -7.17 19.14 2.28
CA GLY A 58 -7.11 20.23 1.28
C GLY A 58 -5.72 20.46 0.67
N ALA A 59 -4.72 19.67 1.06
CA ALA A 59 -3.36 19.73 0.52
C ALA A 59 -2.98 18.46 -0.24
N VAL A 60 -3.71 17.37 -0.01
CA VAL A 60 -3.53 16.06 -0.65
C VAL A 60 -4.87 15.62 -1.19
N ASP A 61 -4.87 15.16 -2.44
CA ASP A 61 -6.07 14.70 -3.14
C ASP A 61 -6.20 13.18 -3.06
N ILE A 62 -5.08 12.45 -3.11
CA ILE A 62 -5.04 10.99 -3.17
C ILE A 62 -4.03 10.46 -2.14
N VAL A 63 -4.43 9.43 -1.40
CA VAL A 63 -3.53 8.64 -0.57
C VAL A 63 -3.50 7.20 -1.05
N ALA A 64 -2.31 6.73 -1.48
CA ALA A 64 -2.08 5.35 -1.91
C ALA A 64 -1.28 4.61 -0.83
N PHE A 65 -1.97 3.84 0.03
CA PHE A 65 -1.31 3.17 1.14
C PHE A 65 -0.49 1.96 0.69
N GLN A 66 0.80 1.94 1.10
CA GLN A 66 1.69 0.80 0.87
C GLN A 66 1.42 -0.30 1.91
N ASP A 67 1.19 -1.52 1.44
CA ASP A 67 0.79 -2.67 2.28
C ASP A 67 1.96 -3.51 2.82
N GLY A 68 3.19 -3.10 2.58
CA GLY A 68 4.38 -3.88 2.89
C GLY A 68 4.67 -4.12 4.37
N HIS A 69 4.11 -3.29 5.26
CA HIS A 69 4.38 -3.31 6.70
C HIS A 69 3.21 -3.82 7.54
N VAL A 70 2.21 -4.41 6.93
CA VAL A 70 1.06 -5.00 7.64
C VAL A 70 0.99 -6.50 7.39
N ASN A 71 0.63 -7.27 8.41
CA ASN A 71 0.41 -8.70 8.27
C ASN A 71 -0.87 -8.99 7.48
N TYR A 72 -0.91 -10.12 6.77
CA TYR A 72 -2.05 -10.50 5.93
C TYR A 72 -3.37 -10.58 6.72
N ASP A 73 -3.35 -11.13 7.92
CA ASP A 73 -4.51 -11.26 8.80
C ASP A 73 -5.06 -9.92 9.29
N GLN A 74 -4.25 -8.87 9.29
CA GLN A 74 -4.61 -7.52 9.74
C GLN A 74 -4.89 -6.55 8.58
N LEU A 75 -4.52 -6.94 7.36
CA LEU A 75 -4.56 -6.03 6.20
C LEU A 75 -5.93 -5.40 5.98
N LEU A 76 -7.00 -6.19 6.07
CA LEU A 76 -8.36 -5.69 5.87
C LEU A 76 -8.75 -4.64 6.91
N GLU A 77 -8.44 -4.89 8.18
CA GLU A 77 -8.82 -4.00 9.28
C GLU A 77 -8.11 -2.65 9.19
N PHE A 78 -6.79 -2.68 9.01
CA PHE A 78 -6.01 -1.45 8.85
C PHE A 78 -6.41 -0.67 7.59
N THR A 79 -6.65 -1.37 6.48
CA THR A 79 -7.09 -0.73 5.23
C THR A 79 -8.45 -0.05 5.37
N LYS A 80 -9.40 -0.69 6.08
CA LYS A 80 -10.71 -0.09 6.38
C LYS A 80 -10.59 1.19 7.18
N VAL A 81 -9.76 1.19 8.23
CA VAL A 81 -9.53 2.39 9.04
C VAL A 81 -8.96 3.53 8.20
N ASN A 82 -7.97 3.23 7.37
CA ASN A 82 -7.36 4.24 6.50
C ASN A 82 -8.36 4.79 5.48
N LYS A 83 -9.19 3.91 4.90
CA LYS A 83 -10.26 4.31 3.97
C LYS A 83 -11.29 5.22 4.65
N GLU A 84 -11.75 4.86 5.84
CA GLU A 84 -12.69 5.66 6.63
C GLU A 84 -12.14 7.06 6.91
N LEU A 85 -10.89 7.15 7.35
CA LEU A 85 -10.24 8.42 7.66
C LEU A 85 -10.04 9.29 6.42
N ALA A 86 -9.67 8.68 5.29
CA ALA A 86 -9.54 9.39 4.03
C ALA A 86 -10.89 9.96 3.56
N ASP A 87 -11.95 9.15 3.59
CA ASP A 87 -13.30 9.57 3.22
C ASP A 87 -13.80 10.72 4.09
N LYS A 88 -13.60 10.64 5.40
CA LYS A 88 -13.95 11.69 6.37
C LYS A 88 -13.26 13.03 6.05
N ASN A 89 -12.12 12.99 5.38
CA ASN A 89 -11.34 14.16 5.03
C ASN A 89 -11.45 14.57 3.55
N ASN A 90 -12.30 13.90 2.76
CA ASN A 90 -12.47 14.08 1.32
C ASN A 90 -11.16 13.84 0.54
N ILE A 91 -10.40 12.81 0.92
CA ILE A 91 -9.19 12.36 0.25
C ILE A 91 -9.50 11.01 -0.41
N GLU A 92 -9.16 10.87 -1.68
CA GLU A 92 -9.34 9.60 -2.40
C GLU A 92 -8.35 8.55 -1.89
N SER A 93 -8.84 7.32 -1.67
CA SER A 93 -8.01 6.21 -1.17
C SER A 93 -7.70 5.22 -2.26
N TRP A 94 -6.41 4.99 -2.49
CA TRP A 94 -5.88 3.92 -3.31
C TRP A 94 -5.07 2.95 -2.45
N ILE A 95 -4.80 1.76 -2.97
CA ILE A 95 -3.81 0.85 -2.40
C ILE A 95 -2.56 0.83 -3.28
N ASN A 96 -1.38 0.87 -2.67
CA ASN A 96 -0.12 0.64 -3.33
C ASN A 96 0.42 -0.72 -2.90
N THR A 97 0.11 -1.74 -3.72
CA THR A 97 0.37 -3.13 -3.38
C THR A 97 1.77 -3.53 -3.80
N GLU A 98 2.56 -4.01 -2.84
CA GLU A 98 3.88 -4.57 -3.15
C GLU A 98 3.75 -5.89 -3.91
N THR A 99 4.45 -5.98 -5.05
CA THR A 99 4.48 -7.18 -5.90
C THR A 99 5.68 -8.07 -5.62
N PHE A 100 6.32 -7.88 -4.49
CA PHE A 100 7.43 -8.72 -4.01
C PHE A 100 7.16 -9.22 -2.59
N ASP A 101 7.87 -10.27 -2.22
CA ASP A 101 7.79 -10.87 -0.90
C ASP A 101 8.97 -10.42 -0.02
N ARG A 102 8.66 -9.93 1.18
CA ARG A 102 9.67 -9.49 2.16
C ARG A 102 10.07 -10.60 3.12
N ASP A 103 9.22 -11.63 3.25
CA ASP A 103 9.35 -12.66 4.28
C ASP A 103 10.13 -13.90 3.81
N MET A 104 10.62 -13.88 2.58
CA MET A 104 11.41 -14.97 2.02
C MET A 104 12.87 -14.92 2.52
N PRO A 105 13.54 -16.08 2.64
CA PRO A 105 14.96 -16.13 2.93
C PRO A 105 15.79 -15.28 1.96
N ILE A 106 15.38 -15.24 0.68
CA ILE A 106 15.88 -14.32 -0.33
C ILE A 106 14.88 -13.19 -0.44
N LYS A 107 15.26 -12.02 0.04
CA LYS A 107 14.41 -10.82 0.06
C LYS A 107 14.13 -10.31 -1.36
N PHE A 108 12.97 -9.69 -1.51
CA PHE A 108 12.57 -9.03 -2.76
C PHE A 108 12.52 -9.98 -3.96
N MET A 109 11.82 -11.08 -3.78
CA MET A 109 11.41 -11.96 -4.89
C MET A 109 9.99 -11.61 -5.33
N PRO A 110 9.64 -11.82 -6.61
CA PRO A 110 8.26 -11.67 -7.05
C PRO A 110 7.29 -12.44 -6.16
N ILE A 111 6.21 -11.78 -5.77
CA ILE A 111 5.19 -12.37 -4.88
C ILE A 111 4.42 -13.48 -5.61
N LYS A 112 3.94 -14.48 -4.87
CA LYS A 112 3.02 -15.48 -5.44
C LYS A 112 1.68 -14.84 -5.77
N TRP A 113 1.06 -15.30 -6.87
CA TRP A 113 -0.25 -14.80 -7.31
C TRP A 113 -1.31 -14.82 -6.20
N ASP A 114 -1.41 -15.90 -5.45
CA ASP A 114 -2.43 -16.03 -4.39
C ASP A 114 -2.27 -14.96 -3.30
N LYS A 115 -1.04 -14.58 -3.00
CA LYS A 115 -0.75 -13.48 -2.06
C LYS A 115 -1.14 -12.12 -2.65
N LEU A 116 -0.79 -11.84 -3.91
CA LEU A 116 -1.17 -10.61 -4.59
C LEU A 116 -2.69 -10.49 -4.69
N LYS A 117 -3.34 -11.57 -5.15
CA LYS A 117 -4.80 -11.62 -5.22
C LYS A 117 -5.46 -11.37 -3.88
N TYR A 118 -4.94 -11.98 -2.82
CA TYR A 118 -5.45 -11.73 -1.46
C TYR A 118 -5.37 -10.25 -1.09
N LYS A 119 -4.25 -9.58 -1.36
CA LYS A 119 -4.08 -8.15 -1.08
C LYS A 119 -5.10 -7.31 -1.85
N LEU A 120 -5.28 -7.56 -3.14
CA LEU A 120 -6.29 -6.88 -3.96
C LEU A 120 -7.71 -7.14 -3.47
N ASP A 121 -8.03 -8.38 -3.08
CA ASP A 121 -9.33 -8.74 -2.50
C ASP A 121 -9.59 -7.99 -1.18
N MET A 122 -8.56 -7.82 -0.32
CA MET A 122 -8.71 -7.08 0.93
C MET A 122 -8.92 -5.59 0.68
N ALA A 123 -8.22 -5.00 -0.28
CA ALA A 123 -8.44 -3.62 -0.70
C ALA A 123 -9.88 -3.41 -1.23
N SER A 124 -10.34 -4.30 -2.10
CA SER A 124 -11.71 -4.28 -2.62
C SER A 124 -12.76 -4.41 -1.51
N LYS A 125 -12.57 -5.35 -0.56
CA LYS A 125 -13.45 -5.51 0.62
C LYS A 125 -13.44 -4.30 1.56
N ALA A 126 -12.37 -3.54 1.57
CA ALA A 126 -12.30 -2.27 2.28
C ALA A 126 -12.95 -1.11 1.53
N GLY A 127 -13.43 -1.33 0.30
CA GLY A 127 -14.07 -0.31 -0.53
C GLY A 127 -13.09 0.51 -1.38
N ILE A 128 -11.83 0.11 -1.47
CA ILE A 128 -10.85 0.73 -2.35
C ILE A 128 -11.01 0.18 -3.77
N LYS A 129 -11.10 1.08 -4.75
CA LYS A 129 -11.35 0.72 -6.15
C LYS A 129 -10.09 0.80 -7.01
N GLU A 130 -9.11 1.59 -6.59
CA GLU A 130 -7.91 1.88 -7.34
C GLU A 130 -6.69 1.24 -6.69
N ALA A 131 -5.86 0.57 -7.49
CA ALA A 131 -4.64 -0.08 -7.03
C ALA A 131 -3.45 0.33 -7.89
N ILE A 132 -2.33 0.65 -7.23
CA ILE A 132 -1.03 0.78 -7.86
C ILE A 132 -0.22 -0.45 -7.47
N THR A 133 0.61 -0.96 -8.36
CA THR A 133 1.56 -2.03 -8.03
C THR A 133 2.97 -1.47 -7.86
N PHE A 134 3.59 -1.76 -6.74
CA PHE A 134 5.00 -1.44 -6.49
C PHE A 134 5.81 -2.73 -6.39
N GLU A 135 6.62 -3.08 -7.37
CA GLU A 135 6.76 -2.32 -8.59
C GLU A 135 6.75 -3.27 -9.79
N PHE A 136 6.28 -2.78 -10.91
CA PHE A 136 6.05 -3.61 -12.09
C PHE A 136 7.34 -4.13 -12.73
N SER A 137 8.33 -3.25 -12.92
CA SER A 137 9.48 -3.53 -13.80
C SER A 137 10.29 -4.75 -13.38
N HIS A 138 10.58 -4.88 -12.07
CA HIS A 138 11.39 -5.98 -11.55
C HIS A 138 10.57 -7.21 -11.15
N PHE A 139 9.39 -6.99 -10.55
CA PHE A 139 8.68 -8.07 -9.87
C PHE A 139 7.46 -8.59 -10.60
N MET A 140 7.01 -7.91 -11.65
CA MET A 140 5.78 -8.28 -12.37
C MET A 140 5.93 -8.24 -13.89
N SER A 141 6.96 -7.58 -14.44
CA SER A 141 7.17 -7.51 -15.90
C SER A 141 7.53 -8.88 -16.48
N PRO A 142 6.93 -9.27 -17.62
CA PRO A 142 7.32 -10.49 -18.31
C PRO A 142 8.78 -10.46 -18.85
N GLN A 143 9.38 -9.27 -18.88
CA GLN A 143 10.78 -9.07 -19.30
C GLN A 143 11.75 -8.92 -18.13
N SER A 144 11.27 -9.12 -16.90
CA SER A 144 12.11 -9.11 -15.71
C SER A 144 13.15 -10.24 -15.76
N SER A 145 14.29 -10.02 -15.09
CA SER A 145 15.28 -11.08 -14.85
C SER A 145 14.75 -12.20 -13.92
N TYR A 146 13.65 -11.97 -13.22
CA TYR A 146 12.99 -12.98 -12.39
C TYR A 146 11.97 -13.76 -13.22
N ILE A 147 12.19 -15.07 -13.40
CA ILE A 147 11.24 -15.96 -14.10
C ILE A 147 9.84 -15.91 -13.43
N GLN A 148 9.79 -15.78 -12.12
CA GLN A 148 8.55 -15.67 -11.34
C GLN A 148 7.73 -14.44 -11.71
N ALA A 149 8.35 -13.36 -12.16
CA ALA A 149 7.65 -12.14 -12.57
C ALA A 149 6.77 -12.38 -13.81
N ASN A 150 7.24 -13.15 -14.78
CA ASN A 150 6.45 -13.53 -15.94
C ASN A 150 5.22 -14.37 -15.53
N HIS A 151 5.42 -15.32 -14.61
CA HIS A 151 4.30 -16.10 -14.05
C HIS A 151 3.27 -15.21 -13.37
N LEU A 152 3.71 -14.27 -12.55
CA LEU A 152 2.84 -13.33 -11.86
C LEU A 152 2.06 -12.47 -12.85
N TYR A 153 2.75 -11.95 -13.88
CA TYR A 153 2.12 -11.16 -14.95
C TYR A 153 1.01 -11.93 -15.66
N ASN A 154 1.28 -13.14 -16.10
CA ASN A 154 0.29 -13.96 -16.82
C ASN A 154 -0.95 -14.24 -15.94
N ARG A 155 -0.76 -14.58 -14.66
CA ARG A 155 -1.86 -14.81 -13.73
C ARG A 155 -2.69 -13.53 -13.47
N TYR A 156 -2.02 -12.39 -13.40
CA TYR A 156 -2.69 -11.11 -13.27
C TYR A 156 -3.50 -10.75 -14.52
N MET A 157 -2.96 -10.96 -15.71
CA MET A 157 -3.68 -10.75 -16.97
C MET A 157 -4.88 -11.69 -17.11
N ASP A 158 -4.73 -12.96 -16.72
CA ASP A 158 -5.85 -13.92 -16.67
C ASP A 158 -6.97 -13.47 -15.71
N TYR A 159 -6.61 -12.81 -14.64
CA TYR A 159 -7.56 -12.26 -13.69
C TYR A 159 -8.29 -11.04 -14.27
N LEU A 160 -7.56 -10.09 -14.86
CA LEU A 160 -8.17 -8.90 -15.48
C LEU A 160 -9.14 -9.25 -16.62
N ASN A 161 -8.84 -10.28 -17.39
CA ASN A 161 -9.70 -10.70 -18.49
C ASN A 161 -11.00 -11.39 -18.03
N LYS A 162 -11.18 -11.63 -16.73
CA LYS A 162 -12.37 -12.29 -16.15
C LYS A 162 -13.33 -11.35 -15.42
N ILE A 163 -12.90 -10.11 -15.20
CA ILE A 163 -13.69 -9.04 -14.59
C ILE A 163 -14.17 -8.04 -15.66
#